data_c1346a6376b32e50de64c091976e873b
#
_entry.id   c1346a6376b32e50de64c091976e873b
#
_cell.length_a   1.000
_cell.length_b   1.000
_cell.length_c   1.000
_cell.angle_alpha   90.00
_cell.angle_beta   90.00
_cell.angle_gamma   90.00
#
_symmetry.space_group_name_H-M   'P 1'
#
loop_
_entity.id
_entity.type
_entity.pdbx_description
1 polymer ?
#
loop_
_entity_poly.entity_id
_entity_poly.type
_entity_poly.pdbx_seq_one_letter_code
_entity_poly.pdbx_strand_id
1 'polypeptide(L)'
;MSAIANGTAVSETSRPSVGSPDVFTSRKRGRGSASAMNWVALRILTGDRAKYLGLIFAIAFSTFLIAQQSSLFVVVINRTRSFIVDVTDADIWVMAPATRYLDEVFSLKDNDVDRVRSVPGVRWAVPFYKGSARVIAADGQFRQTTLLGVDDASLAGAPEPRRMVLGSVENLHNPNTIMIDLTGYNSLFPGEPLTLGKTLEMNDHRANIVGIVSASVPFGPLPVFYTRYSLALDFVGRERKLLSFVLAKGAPGARLSDVTKRIDDQTGLQALSSDEFGWMTIWYYIRHTAFTTVFGITVVIAIIVGMVVAGQTFYMFTLENLKQFGVLKATGTTNGRIVSMILLQALLVGALGYSIGLGMDTLVFVAMSHKEATRDSMLFWQTMGLAAGLEVLIVLIASLASIRKVLVLEAAVVFRG
;
A
#
# COMPACT_ATOMS: atom_id res chain seq x y z
N MET A 1 32.56 57.03 -108.41
CA MET A 1 31.55 56.24 -109.07
C MET A 1 31.27 54.97 -108.29
N SER A 2 30.07 54.86 -107.84
CA SER A 2 29.27 53.64 -107.67
C SER A 2 29.91 52.43 -106.97
N ALA A 3 29.36 51.69 -106.14
CA ALA A 3 28.03 51.41 -105.71
C ALA A 3 28.14 50.48 -104.44
N ILE A 4 27.37 50.71 -103.52
CA ILE A 4 26.44 49.86 -102.80
C ILE A 4 26.71 48.37 -102.78
N ALA A 5 26.84 47.77 -101.61
CA ALA A 5 26.29 46.46 -101.29
C ALA A 5 26.00 46.30 -99.84
N ASN A 6 24.77 46.11 -99.50
CA ASN A 6 24.18 45.71 -98.23
C ASN A 6 24.61 44.28 -97.86
N GLY A 7 24.99 44.05 -96.64
CA GLY A 7 25.12 42.74 -96.05
C GLY A 7 24.26 42.65 -94.76
N THR A 8 23.14 41.99 -94.90
CA THR A 8 22.21 41.68 -93.79
C THR A 8 22.83 40.63 -92.84
N ALA A 9 23.02 41.02 -91.64
CA ALA A 9 23.39 40.12 -90.54
C ALA A 9 22.16 39.31 -90.09
N VAL A 10 22.30 38.01 -90.14
CA VAL A 10 21.33 37.04 -89.58
C VAL A 10 21.58 36.91 -88.09
N SER A 11 20.57 37.21 -87.32
CA SER A 11 20.55 37.05 -85.84
C SER A 11 20.48 35.56 -85.52
N GLU A 12 21.46 35.04 -84.81
CA GLU A 12 21.44 33.75 -84.13
C GLU A 12 20.41 33.77 -82.96
N THR A 13 19.38 32.96 -83.04
CA THR A 13 18.43 32.69 -81.99
C THR A 13 19.08 31.82 -80.93
N SER A 14 19.26 32.37 -79.74
CA SER A 14 19.68 31.67 -78.55
C SER A 14 18.65 30.62 -78.11
N ARG A 15 19.04 29.34 -78.06
CA ARG A 15 18.28 28.24 -77.47
C ARG A 15 18.19 28.47 -75.95
N PRO A 16 17.01 28.26 -75.31
CA PRO A 16 16.90 28.28 -73.89
C PRO A 16 17.57 27.01 -73.32
N SER A 17 18.48 27.21 -72.34
CA SER A 17 19.08 26.14 -71.52
C SER A 17 18.02 25.40 -70.72
N VAL A 18 17.95 24.08 -70.92
CA VAL A 18 17.14 23.18 -70.08
C VAL A 18 17.75 23.20 -68.70
N GLY A 19 17.00 23.84 -67.77
CA GLY A 19 17.34 23.79 -66.32
C GLY A 19 17.26 22.36 -65.82
N SER A 20 18.33 21.94 -65.16
CA SER A 20 18.37 20.69 -64.39
C SER A 20 17.22 20.64 -63.36
N PRO A 21 16.61 19.47 -63.13
CA PRO A 21 15.53 19.35 -62.16
C PRO A 21 16.12 19.58 -60.78
N ASP A 22 15.68 20.66 -60.16
CA ASP A 22 16.00 21.00 -58.77
C ASP A 22 15.67 19.87 -57.84
N VAL A 23 16.68 19.55 -57.09
CA VAL A 23 16.74 18.78 -55.86
C VAL A 23 15.39 18.83 -55.14
N PHE A 24 14.71 17.68 -55.10
CA PHE A 24 13.61 17.45 -54.18
C PHE A 24 14.13 17.67 -52.76
N THR A 25 13.91 18.88 -52.22
CA THR A 25 14.11 19.16 -50.81
C THR A 25 13.28 18.16 -50.03
N SER A 26 13.96 17.30 -49.30
CA SER A 26 13.43 16.36 -48.35
C SER A 26 12.61 17.14 -47.30
N ARG A 27 11.32 17.25 -47.55
CA ARG A 27 10.33 17.81 -46.65
C ARG A 27 10.44 17.03 -45.33
N LYS A 28 10.76 17.68 -44.23
CA LYS A 28 10.73 17.15 -42.85
C LYS A 28 9.37 16.45 -42.58
N ARG A 29 9.27 15.15 -42.96
CA ARG A 29 8.19 14.24 -42.69
C ARG A 29 8.35 13.65 -41.27
N GLY A 30 8.15 14.44 -40.22
CA GLY A 30 8.36 13.90 -38.88
C GLY A 30 7.23 14.11 -37.89
N ARG A 31 6.73 15.31 -37.75
CA ARG A 31 5.80 15.63 -36.65
C ARG A 31 4.31 15.62 -37.02
N GLY A 32 3.91 16.04 -38.19
CA GLY A 32 2.51 16.05 -38.64
C GLY A 32 1.91 14.64 -38.88
N SER A 33 2.75 13.69 -39.31
CA SER A 33 2.32 12.31 -39.61
C SER A 33 2.02 11.49 -38.36
N ALA A 34 2.75 11.71 -37.25
CA ALA A 34 2.53 10.98 -35.98
C ALA A 34 1.23 11.43 -35.27
N SER A 35 0.97 12.73 -35.25
CA SER A 35 -0.25 13.31 -34.65
C SER A 35 -1.53 12.84 -35.37
N ALA A 36 -1.54 12.84 -36.70
CA ALA A 36 -2.67 12.35 -37.47
C ALA A 36 -2.94 10.86 -37.20
N MET A 37 -1.87 10.07 -37.08
CA MET A 37 -1.96 8.64 -36.83
C MET A 37 -2.50 8.33 -35.45
N ASN A 38 -2.07 9.08 -34.43
CA ASN A 38 -2.58 8.96 -33.08
C ASN A 38 -4.08 9.31 -32.99
N TRP A 39 -4.51 10.33 -33.74
CA TRP A 39 -5.92 10.67 -33.83
C TRP A 39 -6.76 9.55 -34.50
N VAL A 40 -6.25 8.93 -35.58
CA VAL A 40 -6.88 7.76 -36.21
C VAL A 40 -6.97 6.59 -35.20
N ALA A 41 -5.90 6.31 -34.46
CA ALA A 41 -5.89 5.27 -33.43
C ALA A 41 -7.00 5.48 -32.39
N LEU A 42 -7.14 6.72 -31.88
CA LEU A 42 -8.20 7.07 -30.95
C LEU A 42 -9.60 6.90 -31.51
N ARG A 43 -9.81 7.29 -32.78
CA ARG A 43 -11.11 7.19 -33.43
C ARG A 43 -11.51 5.75 -33.73
N ILE A 44 -10.54 4.89 -34.06
CA ILE A 44 -10.76 3.44 -34.17
C ILE A 44 -11.17 2.86 -32.82
N LEU A 45 -10.48 3.24 -31.72
CA LEU A 45 -10.74 2.76 -30.37
C LEU A 45 -12.15 3.13 -29.87
N THR A 46 -12.59 4.38 -30.12
CA THR A 46 -13.88 4.89 -29.65
C THR A 46 -15.04 4.58 -30.57
N GLY A 47 -14.78 3.93 -31.73
CA GLY A 47 -15.78 3.59 -32.72
C GLY A 47 -16.81 2.56 -32.25
N ASP A 48 -16.41 1.60 -31.41
CA ASP A 48 -17.29 0.63 -30.78
C ASP A 48 -17.31 0.89 -29.24
N ARG A 49 -18.32 1.63 -28.81
CA ARG A 49 -18.45 2.05 -27.40
C ARG A 49 -18.60 0.88 -26.44
N ALA A 50 -19.31 -0.18 -26.83
CA ALA A 50 -19.55 -1.31 -25.94
C ALA A 50 -18.25 -2.06 -25.61
N LYS A 51 -17.40 -2.30 -26.60
CA LYS A 51 -16.13 -3.00 -26.42
C LYS A 51 -15.10 -2.12 -25.73
N TYR A 52 -15.06 -0.84 -26.07
CA TYR A 52 -14.23 0.14 -25.38
C TYR A 52 -14.54 0.21 -23.88
N LEU A 53 -15.83 0.29 -23.53
CA LEU A 53 -16.26 0.27 -22.13
C LEU A 53 -15.98 -1.08 -21.45
N GLY A 54 -16.20 -2.20 -22.15
CA GLY A 54 -15.88 -3.53 -21.63
C GLY A 54 -14.38 -3.70 -21.32
N LEU A 55 -13.52 -3.16 -22.17
CA LEU A 55 -12.07 -3.18 -21.96
C LEU A 55 -11.65 -2.31 -20.76
N ILE A 56 -12.19 -1.09 -20.66
CA ILE A 56 -11.96 -0.22 -19.50
C ILE A 56 -12.44 -0.89 -18.23
N PHE A 57 -13.63 -1.50 -18.25
CA PHE A 57 -14.17 -2.19 -17.08
C PHE A 57 -13.28 -3.36 -16.63
N ALA A 58 -12.80 -4.19 -17.57
CA ALA A 58 -11.92 -5.31 -17.25
C ALA A 58 -10.63 -4.85 -16.56
N ILE A 59 -10.01 -3.80 -17.09
CA ILE A 59 -8.79 -3.21 -16.54
C ILE A 59 -9.07 -2.52 -15.19
N ALA A 60 -10.16 -1.77 -15.09
CA ALA A 60 -10.56 -1.13 -13.84
C ALA A 60 -10.82 -2.14 -12.73
N PHE A 61 -11.48 -3.26 -13.04
CA PHE A 61 -11.75 -4.32 -12.09
C PHE A 61 -10.46 -5.02 -11.64
N SER A 62 -9.55 -5.32 -12.57
CA SER A 62 -8.23 -5.88 -12.23
C SER A 62 -7.43 -4.95 -11.34
N THR A 63 -7.34 -3.67 -11.70
CA THR A 63 -6.65 -2.64 -10.90
C THR A 63 -7.26 -2.52 -9.50
N PHE A 64 -8.60 -2.47 -9.41
CA PHE A 64 -9.31 -2.43 -8.14
C PHE A 64 -8.94 -3.60 -7.24
N LEU A 65 -8.98 -4.83 -7.75
CA LEU A 65 -8.63 -6.02 -6.96
C LEU A 65 -7.18 -6.01 -6.51
N ILE A 66 -6.25 -5.66 -7.40
CA ILE A 66 -4.82 -5.61 -7.08
C ILE A 66 -4.55 -4.55 -6.01
N ALA A 67 -5.05 -3.34 -6.20
CA ALA A 67 -4.84 -2.23 -5.27
C ALA A 67 -5.46 -2.51 -3.90
N GLN A 68 -6.71 -3.00 -3.87
CA GLN A 68 -7.42 -3.32 -2.64
C GLN A 68 -6.73 -4.42 -1.85
N GLN A 69 -6.40 -5.54 -2.47
CA GLN A 69 -5.75 -6.65 -1.78
C GLN A 69 -4.36 -6.29 -1.27
N SER A 70 -3.59 -5.57 -2.08
CA SER A 70 -2.26 -5.12 -1.67
C SER A 70 -2.33 -4.12 -0.51
N SER A 71 -3.28 -3.18 -0.53
CA SER A 71 -3.45 -2.19 0.55
C SER A 71 -3.98 -2.83 1.83
N LEU A 72 -4.97 -3.73 1.74
CA LEU A 72 -5.46 -4.48 2.91
C LEU A 72 -4.35 -5.33 3.54
N PHE A 73 -3.50 -5.96 2.72
CA PHE A 73 -2.34 -6.70 3.23
C PHE A 73 -1.42 -5.79 4.04
N VAL A 74 -1.08 -4.60 3.52
CA VAL A 74 -0.23 -3.63 4.22
C VAL A 74 -0.89 -3.15 5.53
N VAL A 75 -2.21 -2.88 5.53
CA VAL A 75 -2.95 -2.52 6.74
C VAL A 75 -2.85 -3.63 7.78
N VAL A 76 -3.19 -4.87 7.40
CA VAL A 76 -3.20 -6.02 8.32
C VAL A 76 -1.81 -6.29 8.89
N ILE A 77 -0.78 -6.24 8.06
CA ILE A 77 0.60 -6.46 8.51
C ILE A 77 1.08 -5.33 9.45
N ASN A 78 0.74 -4.07 9.18
CA ASN A 78 1.10 -2.97 10.07
C ASN A 78 0.42 -3.09 11.45
N ARG A 79 -0.78 -3.64 11.53
CA ARG A 79 -1.48 -3.89 12.80
C ARG A 79 -0.71 -4.85 13.72
N THR A 80 0.11 -5.74 13.17
CA THR A 80 0.91 -6.68 13.97
C THR A 80 1.92 -5.99 14.88
N ARG A 81 2.36 -4.78 14.54
CA ARG A 81 3.29 -3.95 15.33
C ARG A 81 2.63 -2.75 16.03
N SER A 82 1.30 -2.66 16.06
CA SER A 82 0.55 -1.51 16.57
C SER A 82 0.99 -1.08 17.98
N PHE A 83 1.11 -2.01 18.93
CA PHE A 83 1.52 -1.69 20.28
C PHE A 83 2.96 -1.18 20.38
N ILE A 84 3.86 -1.63 19.49
CA ILE A 84 5.24 -1.13 19.46
C ILE A 84 5.27 0.32 18.99
N VAL A 85 4.47 0.63 17.96
CA VAL A 85 4.38 2.00 17.39
C VAL A 85 3.67 2.97 18.33
N ASP A 86 2.76 2.48 19.16
CA ASP A 86 2.01 3.31 20.11
C ASP A 86 2.85 3.73 21.32
N VAL A 87 3.91 2.97 21.65
CA VAL A 87 4.89 3.33 22.67
C VAL A 87 5.95 4.23 22.05
N THR A 88 5.81 5.54 22.22
CA THR A 88 6.66 6.56 21.57
C THR A 88 7.75 7.14 22.48
N ASP A 89 7.67 6.92 23.77
CA ASP A 89 8.62 7.41 24.77
C ASP A 89 9.83 6.50 24.97
N ALA A 90 9.71 5.21 24.61
CA ALA A 90 10.81 4.24 24.63
C ALA A 90 11.41 4.05 23.22
N ASP A 91 12.73 3.92 23.17
CA ASP A 91 13.46 3.68 21.93
C ASP A 91 13.87 2.20 21.78
N ILE A 92 13.95 1.48 22.90
CA ILE A 92 14.49 0.12 23.01
C ILE A 92 13.48 -0.76 23.74
N TRP A 93 13.25 -1.94 23.17
CA TRP A 93 12.47 -3.03 23.76
C TRP A 93 13.42 -4.16 24.15
N VAL A 94 13.39 -4.56 25.40
CA VAL A 94 14.20 -5.66 25.93
C VAL A 94 13.28 -6.81 26.30
N MET A 95 13.65 -8.00 25.86
CA MET A 95 12.83 -9.21 25.94
C MET A 95 13.67 -10.45 26.15
N ALA A 96 13.02 -11.58 26.42
CA ALA A 96 13.70 -12.86 26.48
C ALA A 96 14.30 -13.24 25.10
N PRO A 97 15.49 -13.87 25.04
CA PRO A 97 16.15 -14.21 23.78
C PRO A 97 15.34 -15.13 22.85
N ALA A 98 14.36 -15.85 23.42
CA ALA A 98 13.49 -16.74 22.66
C ALA A 98 12.32 -16.01 21.96
N THR A 99 12.07 -14.73 22.27
CA THR A 99 10.97 -13.94 21.70
C THR A 99 11.20 -13.68 20.22
N ARG A 100 10.24 -14.06 19.38
CA ARG A 100 10.32 -13.93 17.91
C ARG A 100 9.37 -12.85 17.36
N TYR A 101 8.32 -12.47 18.10
CA TYR A 101 7.35 -11.46 17.74
C TYR A 101 6.60 -10.96 18.97
N LEU A 102 5.86 -9.89 18.83
CA LEU A 102 5.26 -9.13 19.92
C LEU A 102 4.29 -9.94 20.80
N ASP A 103 3.55 -10.89 20.24
CA ASP A 103 2.55 -11.67 20.97
C ASP A 103 3.15 -12.93 21.63
N GLU A 104 4.41 -13.24 21.36
CA GLU A 104 5.14 -14.33 21.99
C GLU A 104 5.90 -13.78 23.21
N VAL A 105 5.23 -13.79 24.35
CA VAL A 105 5.76 -13.22 25.60
C VAL A 105 6.35 -14.34 26.46
N PHE A 106 7.64 -14.21 26.77
CA PHE A 106 8.32 -15.03 27.78
C PHE A 106 8.60 -14.21 29.03
N SER A 107 8.48 -14.84 30.19
CA SER A 107 8.72 -14.17 31.46
C SER A 107 10.18 -13.76 31.62
N LEU A 108 10.39 -12.50 31.91
CA LEU A 108 11.65 -11.95 32.41
C LEU A 108 11.67 -12.01 33.93
N LYS A 109 12.85 -11.87 34.54
CA LYS A 109 13.01 -11.77 36.00
C LYS A 109 12.77 -10.34 36.45
N ASP A 110 12.25 -10.15 37.63
CA ASP A 110 11.97 -8.81 38.16
C ASP A 110 13.23 -7.92 38.25
N ASN A 111 14.40 -8.52 38.52
CA ASN A 111 15.67 -7.81 38.54
C ASN A 111 16.25 -7.46 37.17
N ASP A 112 15.66 -7.96 36.09
CA ASP A 112 16.15 -7.64 34.72
C ASP A 112 15.95 -6.17 34.38
N VAL A 113 14.94 -5.49 34.99
CA VAL A 113 14.77 -4.04 34.82
C VAL A 113 16.02 -3.30 35.34
N ASP A 114 16.52 -3.65 36.52
CA ASP A 114 17.68 -3.00 37.11
C ASP A 114 18.98 -3.36 36.40
N ARG A 115 19.08 -4.60 35.88
CA ARG A 115 20.20 -5.04 35.04
C ARG A 115 20.27 -4.20 33.76
N VAL A 116 19.14 -4.00 33.09
CA VAL A 116 19.08 -3.15 31.89
C VAL A 116 19.37 -1.69 32.20
N ARG A 117 18.82 -1.17 33.32
CA ARG A 117 19.03 0.20 33.75
C ARG A 117 20.50 0.51 34.06
N SER A 118 21.27 -0.49 34.53
CA SER A 118 22.69 -0.33 34.87
C SER A 118 23.61 -0.30 33.64
N VAL A 119 23.13 -0.62 32.41
CA VAL A 119 23.96 -0.66 31.21
C VAL A 119 24.36 0.76 30.77
N PRO A 120 25.66 1.02 30.55
CA PRO A 120 26.11 2.32 30.06
C PRO A 120 25.48 2.73 28.74
N GLY A 121 24.87 3.91 28.72
CA GLY A 121 24.14 4.44 27.55
C GLY A 121 22.64 4.26 27.62
N VAL A 122 22.12 3.58 28.64
CA VAL A 122 20.69 3.58 29.00
C VAL A 122 20.39 4.80 29.86
N ARG A 123 19.41 5.61 29.47
CA ARG A 123 18.94 6.77 30.24
C ARG A 123 17.97 6.36 31.35
N TRP A 124 17.02 5.49 31.00
CA TRP A 124 16.05 4.88 31.93
C TRP A 124 15.59 3.53 31.38
N ALA A 125 15.15 2.67 32.26
CA ALA A 125 14.51 1.41 31.92
C ALA A 125 13.36 1.15 32.91
N VAL A 126 12.22 0.67 32.43
CA VAL A 126 10.98 0.45 33.18
C VAL A 126 10.31 -0.86 32.80
N PRO A 127 9.54 -1.48 33.73
CA PRO A 127 8.79 -2.67 33.41
C PRO A 127 7.61 -2.36 32.48
N PHE A 128 7.27 -3.32 31.62
CA PHE A 128 6.09 -3.25 30.78
C PHE A 128 5.40 -4.62 30.75
N TYR A 129 4.11 -4.62 31.04
CA TYR A 129 3.28 -5.81 31.00
C TYR A 129 2.46 -5.87 29.71
N LYS A 130 2.42 -7.03 29.08
CA LYS A 130 1.48 -7.33 28.00
C LYS A 130 0.89 -8.71 28.21
N GLY A 131 -0.41 -8.76 28.36
CA GLY A 131 -1.13 -10.01 28.58
C GLY A 131 -2.60 -9.89 28.20
N SER A 132 -3.38 -10.91 28.55
CA SER A 132 -4.81 -10.92 28.35
C SER A 132 -5.55 -10.94 29.66
N ALA A 133 -6.63 -10.17 29.74
CA ALA A 133 -7.57 -10.18 30.84
C ALA A 133 -8.98 -10.53 30.30
N ARG A 134 -9.85 -10.94 31.21
CA ARG A 134 -11.24 -11.21 30.90
C ARG A 134 -12.11 -10.16 31.57
N VAL A 135 -12.98 -9.52 30.80
CA VAL A 135 -13.93 -8.51 31.31
C VAL A 135 -15.37 -8.98 31.12
N ILE A 136 -16.25 -8.54 32.01
CA ILE A 136 -17.69 -8.69 31.83
C ILE A 136 -18.20 -7.43 31.16
N ALA A 137 -18.77 -7.59 29.94
CA ALA A 137 -19.37 -6.51 29.19
C ALA A 137 -20.78 -6.14 29.74
N ALA A 138 -21.34 -5.04 29.25
CA ALA A 138 -22.67 -4.56 29.68
C ALA A 138 -23.79 -5.58 29.44
N ASP A 139 -23.62 -6.48 28.47
CA ASP A 139 -24.53 -7.59 28.16
C ASP A 139 -24.34 -8.82 29.10
N GLY A 140 -23.48 -8.73 30.09
CA GLY A 140 -23.16 -9.83 31.03
C GLY A 140 -22.25 -10.91 30.43
N GLN A 141 -21.78 -10.77 29.19
CA GLN A 141 -20.92 -11.77 28.56
C GLN A 141 -19.45 -11.51 28.87
N PHE A 142 -18.69 -12.60 29.03
CA PHE A 142 -17.24 -12.53 29.14
C PHE A 142 -16.61 -12.21 27.80
N ARG A 143 -15.77 -11.19 27.78
CA ARG A 143 -14.97 -10.83 26.61
C ARG A 143 -13.50 -10.83 26.95
N GLN A 144 -12.70 -11.40 26.07
CA GLN A 144 -11.25 -11.36 26.18
C GLN A 144 -10.74 -9.99 25.72
N THR A 145 -9.73 -9.48 26.41
CA THR A 145 -9.13 -8.18 26.15
C THR A 145 -7.61 -8.27 26.21
N THR A 146 -6.92 -7.35 25.57
CA THR A 146 -5.48 -7.14 25.76
C THR A 146 -5.28 -6.15 26.90
N LEU A 147 -4.48 -6.53 27.88
CA LEU A 147 -4.10 -5.68 29.01
C LEU A 147 -2.64 -5.27 28.88
N LEU A 148 -2.39 -3.98 28.92
CA LEU A 148 -1.06 -3.36 28.90
C LEU A 148 -0.82 -2.66 30.23
N GLY A 149 0.26 -3.03 30.90
CA GLY A 149 0.70 -2.41 32.16
C GLY A 149 1.91 -1.52 31.92
N VAL A 150 1.72 -0.22 32.14
CA VAL A 150 2.75 0.83 31.97
C VAL A 150 3.44 1.13 33.30
N ASP A 151 4.60 1.76 33.26
CA ASP A 151 5.35 2.08 34.47
C ASP A 151 4.51 2.84 35.53
N ASP A 152 4.61 2.44 36.78
CA ASP A 152 3.77 3.01 37.85
C ASP A 152 4.08 4.49 38.13
N ALA A 153 5.34 4.89 38.02
CA ALA A 153 5.78 6.22 38.38
C ALA A 153 5.76 7.21 37.23
N SER A 154 6.30 6.83 36.10
CA SER A 154 6.45 7.71 34.93
C SER A 154 5.35 7.56 33.90
N LEU A 155 4.51 6.51 33.99
CA LEU A 155 3.55 6.08 33.01
C LEU A 155 4.18 5.82 31.61
N ALA A 156 5.49 5.59 31.56
CA ALA A 156 6.18 5.26 30.32
C ALA A 156 5.61 3.97 29.73
N GLY A 157 5.37 4.00 28.41
CA GLY A 157 4.63 2.98 27.69
C GLY A 157 3.13 3.29 27.52
N ALA A 158 2.63 4.37 28.11
CA ALA A 158 1.27 4.83 27.89
C ALA A 158 1.12 5.51 26.51
N PRO A 159 -0.09 5.55 25.95
CA PRO A 159 -0.34 6.29 24.72
C PRO A 159 -0.07 7.78 24.87
N GLU A 160 0.39 8.42 23.81
CA GLU A 160 0.62 9.86 23.79
C GLU A 160 -0.63 10.66 24.21
N PRO A 161 -0.48 11.76 24.97
CA PRO A 161 -1.59 12.62 25.39
C PRO A 161 -2.44 13.15 24.21
N ARG A 162 -1.84 13.38 23.05
CA ARG A 162 -2.57 13.83 21.84
C ARG A 162 -3.55 12.80 21.28
N ARG A 163 -3.40 11.54 21.67
CA ARG A 163 -4.30 10.44 21.26
C ARG A 163 -5.48 10.25 22.21
N MET A 164 -5.51 10.99 23.33
CA MET A 164 -6.63 10.94 24.26
C MET A 164 -7.90 11.53 23.59
N VAL A 165 -8.98 10.75 23.62
CA VAL A 165 -10.31 11.20 23.20
C VAL A 165 -11.04 11.82 24.37
N LEU A 166 -10.92 11.20 25.54
CA LEU A 166 -11.54 11.66 26.78
C LEU A 166 -10.65 11.30 27.99
N GLY A 167 -10.56 12.18 28.98
CA GLY A 167 -9.74 11.96 30.16
C GLY A 167 -8.26 12.35 29.98
N SER A 168 -7.41 11.87 30.88
CA SER A 168 -5.96 12.10 30.86
C SER A 168 -5.22 10.84 31.27
N VAL A 169 -4.01 10.66 30.74
CA VAL A 169 -3.10 9.56 31.10
C VAL A 169 -2.75 9.61 32.59
N GLU A 170 -2.60 10.81 33.17
CA GLU A 170 -2.30 11.04 34.57
C GLU A 170 -3.32 10.42 35.54
N ASN A 171 -4.58 10.25 35.05
CA ASN A 171 -5.62 9.62 35.86
C ASN A 171 -5.34 8.14 36.19
N LEU A 172 -4.37 7.50 35.53
CA LEU A 172 -3.93 6.15 35.82
C LEU A 172 -3.25 6.05 37.21
N HIS A 173 -2.78 7.15 37.78
CA HIS A 173 -2.23 7.14 39.16
C HIS A 173 -3.29 6.85 40.23
N ASN A 174 -4.58 7.02 39.91
CA ASN A 174 -5.64 6.69 40.84
C ASN A 174 -5.76 5.15 41.01
N PRO A 175 -6.29 4.68 42.15
CA PRO A 175 -6.46 3.24 42.40
C PRO A 175 -7.55 2.65 41.50
N ASN A 176 -7.35 1.41 41.09
CA ASN A 176 -8.30 0.61 40.29
C ASN A 176 -8.74 1.28 39.01
N THR A 177 -7.85 2.01 38.36
CA THR A 177 -8.14 2.76 37.12
C THR A 177 -7.54 2.11 35.90
N ILE A 178 -8.30 2.23 34.80
CA ILE A 178 -7.91 1.76 33.45
C ILE A 178 -8.26 2.82 32.41
N MET A 179 -7.48 2.85 31.34
CA MET A 179 -7.90 3.49 30.09
C MET A 179 -8.28 2.40 29.07
N ILE A 180 -9.19 2.71 28.17
CA ILE A 180 -9.66 1.81 27.12
C ILE A 180 -9.48 2.45 25.76
N ASP A 181 -9.16 1.66 24.74
CA ASP A 181 -9.20 2.13 23.38
C ASP A 181 -10.64 2.39 22.88
N LEU A 182 -10.79 3.33 21.96
CA LEU A 182 -12.11 3.74 21.44
C LEU A 182 -12.89 2.58 20.81
N THR A 183 -12.19 1.70 20.08
CA THR A 183 -12.80 0.51 19.46
C THR A 183 -13.30 -0.45 20.54
N GLY A 184 -12.51 -0.67 21.59
CA GLY A 184 -12.86 -1.49 22.73
C GLY A 184 -14.05 -0.92 23.51
N TYR A 185 -14.08 0.40 23.73
CA TYR A 185 -15.21 1.05 24.39
C TYR A 185 -16.52 0.82 23.64
N ASN A 186 -16.53 1.07 22.32
CA ASN A 186 -17.73 0.87 21.51
C ASN A 186 -18.14 -0.61 21.39
N SER A 187 -17.19 -1.53 21.51
CA SER A 187 -17.47 -2.97 21.54
C SER A 187 -18.10 -3.43 22.86
N LEU A 188 -17.68 -2.83 23.99
CA LEU A 188 -18.19 -3.19 25.32
C LEU A 188 -19.49 -2.45 25.68
N PHE A 189 -19.69 -1.24 25.14
CA PHE A 189 -20.83 -0.37 25.39
C PHE A 189 -21.47 0.10 24.09
N PRO A 190 -22.05 -0.82 23.29
CA PRO A 190 -22.59 -0.49 21.98
C PRO A 190 -23.74 0.50 22.05
N GLY A 191 -23.61 1.62 21.31
CA GLY A 191 -24.65 2.67 21.25
C GLY A 191 -24.69 3.63 22.44
N GLU A 192 -23.81 3.45 23.44
CA GLU A 192 -23.73 4.37 24.55
C GLU A 192 -22.78 5.55 24.27
N PRO A 193 -23.06 6.75 24.80
CA PRO A 193 -22.17 7.88 24.64
C PRO A 193 -20.82 7.63 25.35
N LEU A 194 -19.77 8.26 24.84
CA LEU A 194 -18.44 8.20 25.46
C LEU A 194 -18.48 8.91 26.80
N THR A 195 -18.34 8.17 27.90
CA THR A 195 -18.39 8.70 29.27
C THR A 195 -17.29 8.06 30.12
N LEU A 196 -16.71 8.83 31.03
CA LEU A 196 -15.78 8.33 32.03
C LEU A 196 -16.51 7.89 33.31
N GLY A 197 -15.80 7.16 34.18
CA GLY A 197 -16.33 6.71 35.47
C GLY A 197 -17.15 5.43 35.39
N LYS A 198 -17.32 4.83 34.22
CA LYS A 198 -17.91 3.49 34.12
C LYS A 198 -16.99 2.47 34.78
N THR A 199 -17.61 1.50 35.44
CA THR A 199 -16.90 0.40 36.07
C THR A 199 -17.08 -0.88 35.30
N LEU A 200 -16.01 -1.64 35.20
CA LEU A 200 -15.97 -2.99 34.64
C LEU A 200 -15.49 -3.97 35.70
N GLU A 201 -15.92 -5.20 35.57
CA GLU A 201 -15.33 -6.31 36.31
C GLU A 201 -14.30 -6.99 35.42
N MET A 202 -13.04 -7.01 35.85
CA MET A 202 -11.92 -7.60 35.15
C MET A 202 -11.28 -8.68 36.03
N ASN A 203 -11.45 -9.96 35.66
CA ASN A 203 -10.94 -11.10 36.43
C ASN A 203 -11.26 -10.98 37.93
N ASP A 204 -12.52 -10.75 38.30
CA ASP A 204 -13.03 -10.59 39.66
C ASP A 204 -12.56 -9.32 40.41
N HIS A 205 -11.90 -8.40 39.72
CA HIS A 205 -11.52 -7.10 40.22
C HIS A 205 -12.29 -5.97 39.56
N ARG A 206 -12.65 -4.97 40.35
CA ARG A 206 -13.35 -3.78 39.86
C ARG A 206 -12.35 -2.80 39.21
N ALA A 207 -12.59 -2.42 37.97
CA ALA A 207 -11.80 -1.45 37.23
C ALA A 207 -12.65 -0.24 36.79
N ASN A 208 -12.13 0.98 37.02
CA ASN A 208 -12.82 2.22 36.68
C ASN A 208 -12.22 2.82 35.39
N ILE A 209 -13.02 3.13 34.39
CA ILE A 209 -12.57 3.77 33.16
C ILE A 209 -12.34 5.25 33.41
N VAL A 210 -11.08 5.70 33.34
CA VAL A 210 -10.67 7.10 33.56
C VAL A 210 -10.14 7.80 32.30
N GLY A 211 -10.05 7.06 31.20
CA GLY A 211 -9.64 7.61 29.92
C GLY A 211 -10.06 6.74 28.75
N ILE A 212 -10.35 7.39 27.64
CA ILE A 212 -10.61 6.76 26.35
C ILE A 212 -9.56 7.25 25.36
N VAL A 213 -8.87 6.33 24.70
CA VAL A 213 -7.73 6.63 23.82
C VAL A 213 -7.97 6.13 22.40
N SER A 214 -7.53 6.90 21.43
CA SER A 214 -7.48 6.49 20.01
C SER A 214 -6.17 5.75 19.73
N ALA A 215 -6.01 4.54 20.31
CA ALA A 215 -4.86 3.69 20.06
C ALA A 215 -4.87 3.12 18.64
N SER A 216 -3.74 2.68 18.11
CA SER A 216 -3.67 2.00 16.82
C SER A 216 -4.47 0.70 16.88
N VAL A 217 -5.17 0.36 15.80
CA VAL A 217 -5.98 -0.86 15.77
C VAL A 217 -5.05 -2.07 15.82
N PRO A 218 -5.19 -2.98 16.80
CA PRO A 218 -4.34 -4.15 16.89
C PRO A 218 -4.71 -5.20 15.83
N PHE A 219 -3.79 -6.14 15.61
CA PHE A 219 -4.01 -7.25 14.69
C PHE A 219 -5.23 -8.11 15.07
N GLY A 220 -5.38 -8.42 16.36
CA GLY A 220 -6.59 -9.08 16.89
C GLY A 220 -7.64 -8.03 17.27
N PRO A 221 -8.92 -8.23 16.95
CA PRO A 221 -9.98 -7.26 17.25
C PRO A 221 -10.40 -7.31 18.73
N LEU A 222 -9.44 -7.32 19.65
CA LEU A 222 -9.69 -7.34 21.09
C LEU A 222 -9.63 -5.92 21.63
N PRO A 223 -10.52 -5.55 22.61
CA PRO A 223 -10.38 -4.32 23.36
C PRO A 223 -9.01 -4.20 24.03
N VAL A 224 -8.42 -3.02 23.99
CA VAL A 224 -7.11 -2.76 24.61
C VAL A 224 -7.30 -1.91 25.84
N PHE A 225 -6.77 -2.40 26.95
CA PHE A 225 -6.76 -1.68 28.22
C PHE A 225 -5.33 -1.29 28.61
N TYR A 226 -5.20 -0.09 29.14
CA TYR A 226 -3.96 0.43 29.71
C TYR A 226 -4.18 0.67 31.20
N THR A 227 -3.23 0.25 32.02
CA THR A 227 -3.20 0.50 33.46
C THR A 227 -1.77 0.54 33.97
N ARG A 228 -1.56 0.86 35.22
CA ARG A 228 -0.22 0.76 35.84
C ARG A 228 0.24 -0.69 35.92
N TYR A 229 1.56 -0.90 35.85
CA TYR A 229 2.18 -2.22 35.90
C TYR A 229 1.76 -3.03 37.11
N SER A 230 1.84 -2.44 38.32
CA SER A 230 1.42 -3.10 39.55
C SER A 230 -0.05 -3.53 39.50
N LEU A 231 -0.93 -2.65 39.02
CA LEU A 231 -2.35 -2.90 38.91
C LEU A 231 -2.68 -3.93 37.82
N ALA A 232 -1.91 -3.94 36.71
CA ALA A 232 -2.04 -4.97 35.70
C ALA A 232 -1.76 -6.36 36.28
N LEU A 233 -0.76 -6.50 37.12
CA LEU A 233 -0.46 -7.76 37.81
C LEU A 233 -1.55 -8.16 38.81
N ASP A 234 -2.28 -7.21 39.39
CA ASP A 234 -3.42 -7.52 40.26
C ASP A 234 -4.64 -7.99 39.51
N PHE A 235 -4.87 -7.41 38.32
CA PHE A 235 -5.98 -7.80 37.41
C PHE A 235 -5.80 -9.16 36.74
N VAL A 236 -4.61 -9.75 36.75
CA VAL A 236 -4.36 -11.05 36.13
C VAL A 236 -4.17 -12.15 37.16
N GLY A 237 -4.49 -13.39 36.77
CA GLY A 237 -4.27 -14.54 37.63
C GLY A 237 -2.77 -14.77 37.92
N ARG A 238 -2.47 -15.45 39.04
CA ARG A 238 -1.10 -15.72 39.51
C ARG A 238 -0.18 -16.29 38.44
N GLU A 239 -0.70 -17.17 37.60
CA GLU A 239 0.02 -17.82 36.50
C GLU A 239 0.45 -16.86 35.37
N ARG A 240 -0.15 -15.67 35.34
CA ARG A 240 0.10 -14.64 34.30
C ARG A 240 0.85 -13.42 34.86
N LYS A 241 1.22 -13.45 36.14
CA LYS A 241 2.03 -12.40 36.76
C LYS A 241 3.48 -12.54 36.32
N LEU A 242 3.83 -11.85 35.25
CA LEU A 242 5.15 -11.92 34.63
C LEU A 242 5.58 -10.54 34.11
N LEU A 243 6.87 -10.27 34.17
CA LEU A 243 7.46 -9.16 33.45
C LEU A 243 7.57 -9.55 31.97
N SER A 244 6.81 -8.87 31.11
CA SER A 244 6.74 -9.21 29.69
C SER A 244 7.90 -8.63 28.88
N PHE A 245 8.15 -7.33 29.09
CA PHE A 245 9.19 -6.56 28.40
C PHE A 245 9.79 -5.53 29.37
N VAL A 246 11.00 -5.10 29.08
CA VAL A 246 11.57 -3.90 29.67
C VAL A 246 11.64 -2.85 28.58
N LEU A 247 10.98 -1.71 28.79
CA LEU A 247 11.11 -0.55 27.93
C LEU A 247 12.30 0.29 28.39
N ALA A 248 13.13 0.70 27.44
CA ALA A 248 14.29 1.52 27.75
C ALA A 248 14.45 2.67 26.76
N LYS A 249 15.13 3.70 27.21
CA LYS A 249 15.52 4.84 26.38
C LYS A 249 17.02 5.01 26.38
N GLY A 250 17.56 5.26 25.19
CA GLY A 250 18.98 5.57 25.02
C GLY A 250 19.33 6.94 25.59
N ALA A 251 20.55 7.09 26.09
CA ALA A 251 21.07 8.39 26.51
C ALA A 251 21.21 9.33 25.30
N PRO A 252 21.05 10.64 25.47
CA PRO A 252 21.19 11.61 24.38
C PRO A 252 22.58 11.48 23.72
N GLY A 253 22.61 11.36 22.39
CA GLY A 253 23.82 11.20 21.61
C GLY A 253 24.41 9.78 21.54
N ALA A 254 23.87 8.81 22.27
CA ALA A 254 24.25 7.42 22.14
C ALA A 254 23.64 6.80 20.87
N ARG A 255 24.41 5.99 20.15
CA ARG A 255 23.88 5.19 19.03
C ARG A 255 23.05 4.04 19.59
N LEU A 256 21.80 3.95 19.20
CA LEU A 256 20.89 2.90 19.70
C LEU A 256 21.45 1.50 19.46
N SER A 257 22.05 1.24 18.29
CA SER A 257 22.69 -0.04 17.95
C SER A 257 23.80 -0.44 18.91
N ASP A 258 24.56 0.53 19.45
CA ASP A 258 25.62 0.24 20.40
C ASP A 258 25.08 -0.02 21.79
N VAL A 259 23.93 0.63 22.13
CA VAL A 259 23.27 0.45 23.41
C VAL A 259 22.56 -0.90 23.45
N THR A 260 21.80 -1.26 22.40
CA THR A 260 21.12 -2.57 22.30
C THR A 260 22.12 -3.71 22.40
N LYS A 261 23.23 -3.63 21.63
CA LYS A 261 24.28 -4.63 21.70
C LYS A 261 24.90 -4.77 23.10
N ARG A 262 25.15 -3.65 23.81
CA ARG A 262 25.67 -3.70 25.18
C ARG A 262 24.67 -4.33 26.15
N ILE A 263 23.37 -4.09 25.96
CA ILE A 263 22.34 -4.75 26.77
C ILE A 263 22.40 -6.26 26.52
N ASP A 264 22.46 -6.70 25.25
CA ASP A 264 22.55 -8.13 24.90
C ASP A 264 23.80 -8.77 25.55
N ASP A 265 24.98 -8.14 25.37
CA ASP A 265 26.26 -8.69 25.85
C ASP A 265 26.33 -8.77 27.38
N GLN A 266 25.79 -7.76 28.12
CA GLN A 266 25.89 -7.66 29.58
C GLN A 266 24.77 -8.37 30.32
N THR A 267 23.58 -8.47 29.73
CA THR A 267 22.40 -9.03 30.39
C THR A 267 22.03 -10.41 29.88
N GLY A 268 22.47 -10.80 28.68
CA GLY A 268 22.03 -12.01 28.00
C GLY A 268 20.56 -11.97 27.55
N LEU A 269 19.94 -10.79 27.59
CA LEU A 269 18.60 -10.55 27.07
C LEU A 269 18.68 -10.07 25.61
N GLN A 270 17.58 -10.12 24.89
CA GLN A 270 17.47 -9.58 23.56
C GLN A 270 16.98 -8.12 23.63
N ALA A 271 17.76 -7.18 23.13
CA ALA A 271 17.39 -5.77 23.04
C ALA A 271 17.34 -5.33 21.59
N LEU A 272 16.23 -4.73 21.18
CA LEU A 272 16.01 -4.23 19.83
C LEU A 272 15.48 -2.80 19.91
N SER A 273 15.82 -1.99 18.91
CA SER A 273 15.10 -0.73 18.72
C SER A 273 13.64 -0.98 18.40
N SER A 274 12.78 0.00 18.66
CA SER A 274 11.33 -0.10 18.33
C SER A 274 11.09 -0.47 16.87
N ASP A 275 11.90 0.08 15.95
CA ASP A 275 11.80 -0.24 14.53
C ASP A 275 12.23 -1.68 14.22
N GLU A 276 13.37 -2.13 14.77
CA GLU A 276 13.86 -3.50 14.58
C GLU A 276 12.87 -4.53 15.12
N PHE A 277 12.32 -4.29 16.32
CA PHE A 277 11.31 -5.17 16.90
C PHE A 277 10.02 -5.17 16.08
N GLY A 278 9.59 -4.01 15.60
CA GLY A 278 8.45 -3.89 14.69
C GLY A 278 8.65 -4.70 13.40
N TRP A 279 9.83 -4.59 12.77
CA TRP A 279 10.15 -5.37 11.58
C TRP A 279 10.30 -6.87 11.86
N MET A 280 10.91 -7.26 12.98
CA MET A 280 10.99 -8.66 13.39
C MET A 280 9.60 -9.27 13.51
N THR A 281 8.66 -8.55 14.14
CA THR A 281 7.26 -8.98 14.29
C THR A 281 6.58 -9.11 12.91
N ILE A 282 6.72 -8.11 12.03
CA ILE A 282 6.18 -8.15 10.65
C ILE A 282 6.72 -9.37 9.90
N TRP A 283 8.03 -9.59 9.91
CA TRP A 283 8.66 -10.71 9.20
C TRP A 283 8.23 -12.07 9.74
N TYR A 284 7.99 -12.17 11.05
CA TYR A 284 7.44 -13.37 11.64
C TYR A 284 6.06 -13.69 11.04
N TYR A 285 5.14 -12.72 11.04
CA TYR A 285 3.80 -12.91 10.48
C TYR A 285 3.83 -13.21 8.98
N ILE A 286 4.67 -12.54 8.20
CA ILE A 286 4.82 -12.80 6.77
C ILE A 286 5.25 -14.25 6.50
N ARG A 287 6.16 -14.79 7.32
CA ARG A 287 6.75 -16.13 7.08
C ARG A 287 5.95 -17.28 7.70
N HIS A 288 5.28 -17.04 8.81
CA HIS A 288 4.70 -18.12 9.63
C HIS A 288 3.16 -18.12 9.64
N THR A 289 2.51 -17.19 8.93
CA THR A 289 1.05 -17.15 8.85
C THR A 289 0.55 -17.32 7.42
N ALA A 290 -0.68 -17.81 7.29
CA ALA A 290 -1.32 -17.97 5.99
C ALA A 290 -1.71 -16.64 5.31
N PHE A 291 -1.62 -15.51 6.01
CA PHE A 291 -2.08 -14.21 5.47
C PHE A 291 -1.36 -13.85 4.18
N THR A 292 -0.02 -13.92 4.16
CA THR A 292 0.78 -13.63 2.96
C THR A 292 0.37 -14.50 1.79
N THR A 293 0.14 -15.78 2.04
CA THR A 293 -0.27 -16.75 1.01
C THR A 293 -1.67 -16.40 0.46
N VAL A 294 -2.64 -16.13 1.34
CA VAL A 294 -4.02 -15.81 0.94
C VAL A 294 -4.08 -14.53 0.11
N PHE A 295 -3.46 -13.45 0.60
CA PHE A 295 -3.41 -12.18 -0.15
C PHE A 295 -2.63 -12.33 -1.45
N GLY A 296 -1.50 -13.05 -1.45
CA GLY A 296 -0.70 -13.33 -2.64
C GLY A 296 -1.47 -14.11 -3.71
N ILE A 297 -2.20 -15.15 -3.33
CA ILE A 297 -3.06 -15.92 -4.25
C ILE A 297 -4.12 -15.01 -4.88
N THR A 298 -4.77 -14.17 -4.09
CA THR A 298 -5.81 -13.27 -4.61
C THR A 298 -5.25 -12.27 -5.61
N VAL A 299 -4.07 -11.69 -5.35
CA VAL A 299 -3.38 -10.80 -6.30
C VAL A 299 -3.01 -11.55 -7.59
N VAL A 300 -2.49 -12.76 -7.49
CA VAL A 300 -2.17 -13.61 -8.67
C VAL A 300 -3.43 -13.90 -9.49
N ILE A 301 -4.54 -14.25 -8.85
CA ILE A 301 -5.82 -14.46 -9.53
C ILE A 301 -6.27 -13.18 -10.24
N ALA A 302 -6.18 -12.02 -9.57
CA ALA A 302 -6.54 -10.74 -10.18
C ALA A 302 -5.70 -10.44 -11.43
N ILE A 303 -4.39 -10.71 -11.40
CA ILE A 303 -3.49 -10.57 -12.56
C ILE A 303 -3.92 -11.51 -13.70
N ILE A 304 -4.18 -12.78 -13.40
CA ILE A 304 -4.59 -13.77 -14.41
C ILE A 304 -5.91 -13.37 -15.05
N VAL A 305 -6.91 -13.02 -14.25
CA VAL A 305 -8.22 -12.56 -14.73
C VAL A 305 -8.06 -11.29 -15.59
N GLY A 306 -7.29 -10.31 -15.11
CA GLY A 306 -7.01 -9.09 -15.88
C GLY A 306 -6.35 -9.39 -17.23
N MET A 307 -5.32 -10.23 -17.26
CA MET A 307 -4.65 -10.63 -18.50
C MET A 307 -5.57 -11.37 -19.47
N VAL A 308 -6.38 -12.30 -18.98
CA VAL A 308 -7.28 -13.11 -19.82
C VAL A 308 -8.38 -12.22 -20.42
N VAL A 309 -9.07 -11.44 -19.58
CA VAL A 309 -10.19 -10.60 -20.03
C VAL A 309 -9.70 -9.46 -20.91
N ALA A 310 -8.67 -8.73 -20.50
CA ALA A 310 -8.08 -7.68 -21.33
C ALA A 310 -7.50 -8.25 -22.62
N GLY A 311 -6.78 -9.37 -22.55
CA GLY A 311 -6.18 -10.04 -23.74
C GLY A 311 -7.23 -10.49 -24.74
N GLN A 312 -8.30 -11.14 -24.28
CA GLN A 312 -9.41 -11.56 -25.15
C GLN A 312 -10.11 -10.35 -25.79
N THR A 313 -10.37 -9.31 -25.01
CA THR A 313 -11.04 -8.10 -25.51
C THR A 313 -10.18 -7.35 -26.52
N PHE A 314 -8.88 -7.18 -26.26
CA PHE A 314 -7.93 -6.60 -27.22
C PHE A 314 -7.81 -7.42 -28.48
N TYR A 315 -7.78 -8.75 -28.37
CA TYR A 315 -7.71 -9.64 -29.52
C TYR A 315 -8.96 -9.52 -30.40
N MET A 316 -10.16 -9.55 -29.80
CA MET A 316 -11.43 -9.38 -30.54
C MET A 316 -11.52 -8.00 -31.17
N PHE A 317 -11.18 -6.94 -30.46
CA PHE A 317 -11.10 -5.59 -30.99
C PHE A 317 -10.18 -5.52 -32.23
N THR A 318 -9.04 -6.17 -32.19
CA THR A 318 -8.08 -6.19 -33.29
C THR A 318 -8.62 -6.97 -34.47
N LEU A 319 -9.28 -8.13 -34.28
CA LEU A 319 -9.86 -8.93 -35.36
C LEU A 319 -10.90 -8.14 -36.14
N GLU A 320 -11.76 -7.43 -35.47
CA GLU A 320 -12.82 -6.64 -36.13
C GLU A 320 -12.30 -5.41 -36.88
N ASN A 321 -11.20 -4.85 -36.40
CA ASN A 321 -10.55 -3.71 -37.04
C ASN A 321 -9.45 -4.12 -38.04
N LEU A 322 -9.31 -5.42 -38.36
CA LEU A 322 -8.28 -5.92 -39.27
C LEU A 322 -8.34 -5.25 -40.66
N LYS A 323 -9.56 -4.99 -41.21
CA LYS A 323 -9.73 -4.29 -42.48
C LYS A 323 -9.10 -2.89 -42.44
N GLN A 324 -9.28 -2.15 -41.34
CA GLN A 324 -8.72 -0.82 -41.15
C GLN A 324 -7.18 -0.85 -41.07
N PHE A 325 -6.62 -1.82 -40.32
CA PHE A 325 -5.18 -2.03 -40.27
C PHE A 325 -4.60 -2.46 -41.63
N GLY A 326 -5.34 -3.28 -42.40
CA GLY A 326 -4.97 -3.68 -43.73
C GLY A 326 -4.91 -2.51 -44.71
N VAL A 327 -5.91 -1.62 -44.70
CA VAL A 327 -5.90 -0.38 -45.50
C VAL A 327 -4.70 0.49 -45.12
N LEU A 328 -4.39 0.66 -43.83
CA LEU A 328 -3.21 1.40 -43.37
C LEU A 328 -1.91 0.78 -43.90
N LYS A 329 -1.79 -0.54 -43.94
CA LYS A 329 -0.63 -1.23 -44.55
C LYS A 329 -0.56 -0.99 -46.07
N ALA A 330 -1.68 -1.08 -46.77
CA ALA A 330 -1.76 -0.85 -48.21
C ALA A 330 -1.38 0.60 -48.57
N THR A 331 -1.66 1.57 -47.72
CA THR A 331 -1.24 2.98 -47.90
C THR A 331 0.23 3.24 -47.48
N GLY A 332 1.01 2.19 -47.18
CA GLY A 332 2.44 2.29 -46.90
C GLY A 332 2.80 2.56 -45.46
N THR A 333 1.89 2.35 -44.50
CA THR A 333 2.20 2.46 -43.07
C THR A 333 3.09 1.32 -42.64
N THR A 334 4.21 1.63 -41.99
CA THR A 334 5.16 0.63 -41.48
C THR A 334 4.61 -0.15 -40.28
N ASN A 335 5.05 -1.41 -40.12
CA ASN A 335 4.66 -2.27 -39.01
C ASN A 335 4.93 -1.61 -37.64
N GLY A 336 6.07 -0.92 -37.47
CA GLY A 336 6.41 -0.22 -36.24
C GLY A 336 5.41 0.88 -35.86
N ARG A 337 4.84 1.58 -36.84
CA ARG A 337 3.81 2.60 -36.61
C ARG A 337 2.48 1.97 -36.19
N ILE A 338 2.11 0.84 -36.77
CA ILE A 338 0.88 0.12 -36.38
C ILE A 338 1.02 -0.42 -34.97
N VAL A 339 2.18 -0.99 -34.60
CA VAL A 339 2.48 -1.41 -33.21
C VAL A 339 2.37 -0.23 -32.24
N SER A 340 2.94 0.92 -32.59
CA SER A 340 2.83 2.12 -31.77
C SER A 340 1.39 2.60 -31.58
N MET A 341 0.53 2.46 -32.59
CA MET A 341 -0.91 2.77 -32.51
C MET A 341 -1.61 1.83 -31.52
N ILE A 342 -1.37 0.52 -31.63
CA ILE A 342 -1.98 -0.48 -30.72
C ILE A 342 -1.49 -0.24 -29.27
N LEU A 343 -0.21 0.01 -29.08
CA LEU A 343 0.34 0.30 -27.75
C LEU A 343 -0.23 1.60 -27.16
N LEU A 344 -0.40 2.64 -27.98
CA LEU A 344 -1.04 3.89 -27.53
C LEU A 344 -2.48 3.64 -27.09
N GLN A 345 -3.26 2.88 -27.87
CA GLN A 345 -4.62 2.51 -27.51
C GLN A 345 -4.65 1.72 -26.19
N ALA A 346 -3.76 0.72 -26.06
CA ALA A 346 -3.63 -0.10 -24.87
C ALA A 346 -3.28 0.72 -23.62
N LEU A 347 -2.31 1.63 -23.73
CA LEU A 347 -1.90 2.51 -22.63
C LEU A 347 -2.99 3.51 -22.23
N LEU A 348 -3.74 4.05 -23.19
CA LEU A 348 -4.85 4.97 -22.89
C LEU A 348 -5.98 4.26 -22.13
N VAL A 349 -6.36 3.08 -22.59
CA VAL A 349 -7.37 2.28 -21.91
C VAL A 349 -6.86 1.82 -20.55
N GLY A 350 -5.58 1.43 -20.47
CA GLY A 350 -4.90 1.11 -19.23
C GLY A 350 -4.94 2.26 -18.23
N ALA A 351 -4.59 3.47 -18.67
CA ALA A 351 -4.61 4.65 -17.80
C ALA A 351 -6.03 5.00 -17.31
N LEU A 352 -7.04 4.91 -18.19
CA LEU A 352 -8.43 5.14 -17.81
C LEU A 352 -8.94 4.07 -16.85
N GLY A 353 -8.71 2.79 -17.15
CA GLY A 353 -9.09 1.67 -16.30
C GLY A 353 -8.41 1.76 -14.92
N TYR A 354 -7.11 2.02 -14.91
CA TYR A 354 -6.35 2.24 -13.68
C TYR A 354 -6.94 3.38 -12.83
N SER A 355 -7.23 4.53 -13.44
CA SER A 355 -7.79 5.67 -12.71
C SER A 355 -9.18 5.37 -12.12
N ILE A 356 -10.03 4.67 -12.87
CA ILE A 356 -11.36 4.25 -12.42
C ILE A 356 -11.22 3.19 -11.30
N GLY A 357 -10.35 2.18 -11.47
CA GLY A 357 -10.11 1.15 -10.48
C GLY A 357 -9.62 1.71 -9.15
N LEU A 358 -8.65 2.63 -9.16
CA LEU A 358 -8.20 3.34 -7.96
C LEU A 358 -9.29 4.23 -7.36
N GLY A 359 -10.09 4.89 -8.19
CA GLY A 359 -11.22 5.68 -7.72
C GLY A 359 -12.23 4.84 -6.95
N MET A 360 -12.56 3.67 -7.46
CA MET A 360 -13.45 2.72 -6.77
C MET A 360 -12.83 2.23 -5.46
N ASP A 361 -11.54 1.89 -5.47
CA ASP A 361 -10.82 1.45 -4.28
C ASP A 361 -10.76 2.54 -3.21
N THR A 362 -10.50 3.79 -3.60
CA THR A 362 -10.55 4.94 -2.70
C THR A 362 -11.92 5.08 -2.03
N LEU A 363 -13.02 4.92 -2.77
CA LEU A 363 -14.37 4.96 -2.21
C LEU A 363 -14.60 3.86 -1.18
N VAL A 364 -14.12 2.65 -1.44
CA VAL A 364 -14.20 1.53 -0.48
C VAL A 364 -13.41 1.85 0.79
N PHE A 365 -12.17 2.34 0.67
CA PHE A 365 -11.37 2.69 1.85
C PHE A 365 -11.96 3.86 2.65
N VAL A 366 -12.53 4.87 1.99
CA VAL A 366 -13.26 5.94 2.66
C VAL A 366 -14.47 5.37 3.42
N ALA A 367 -15.25 4.48 2.82
CA ALA A 367 -16.37 3.84 3.51
C ALA A 367 -15.91 2.97 4.68
N MET A 368 -14.78 2.28 4.56
CA MET A 368 -14.17 1.50 5.65
C MET A 368 -13.65 2.38 6.78
N SER A 369 -13.07 3.54 6.48
CA SER A 369 -12.48 4.44 7.50
C SER A 369 -13.51 5.06 8.44
N HIS A 370 -14.80 5.06 8.08
CA HIS A 370 -15.89 5.48 8.96
C HIS A 370 -16.21 4.49 10.08
N LYS A 371 -15.70 3.26 10.00
CA LYS A 371 -15.90 2.25 11.06
C LYS A 371 -14.67 2.21 11.95
N GLU A 372 -14.87 2.21 13.27
CA GLU A 372 -13.81 2.17 14.28
C GLU A 372 -12.79 1.05 14.04
N ALA A 373 -13.26 -0.16 13.78
CA ALA A 373 -12.40 -1.33 13.59
C ALA A 373 -11.54 -1.27 12.30
N THR A 374 -11.86 -0.39 11.37
CA THR A 374 -11.17 -0.27 10.08
C THR A 374 -10.74 1.17 9.78
N ARG A 375 -10.70 2.04 10.80
CA ARG A 375 -10.37 3.47 10.64
C ARG A 375 -8.96 3.73 10.10
N ASP A 376 -8.02 2.81 10.31
CA ASP A 376 -6.64 2.85 9.81
C ASP A 376 -6.50 2.32 8.38
N SER A 377 -7.63 1.88 7.78
CA SER A 377 -7.64 1.41 6.41
C SER A 377 -7.46 2.57 5.44
N MET A 378 -6.39 2.53 4.67
CA MET A 378 -6.05 3.56 3.70
C MET A 378 -5.36 2.97 2.48
N LEU A 379 -5.45 3.70 1.38
CA LEU A 379 -4.73 3.38 0.16
C LEU A 379 -3.31 3.97 0.24
N PHE A 380 -2.31 3.11 0.18
CA PHE A 380 -0.91 3.53 0.26
C PHE A 380 -0.35 3.86 -1.12
N TRP A 381 0.49 4.90 -1.23
CA TRP A 381 1.12 5.27 -2.51
C TRP A 381 2.00 4.15 -3.07
N GLN A 382 2.61 3.32 -2.20
CA GLN A 382 3.41 2.15 -2.61
C GLN A 382 2.54 1.09 -3.29
N THR A 383 1.34 0.82 -2.77
CA THR A 383 0.39 -0.14 -3.35
C THR A 383 -0.23 0.40 -4.64
N MET A 384 -0.45 1.73 -4.72
CA MET A 384 -0.84 2.38 -5.97
C MET A 384 0.24 2.20 -7.05
N GLY A 385 1.52 2.42 -6.70
CA GLY A 385 2.65 2.20 -7.62
C GLY A 385 2.80 0.74 -8.04
N LEU A 386 2.61 -0.21 -7.12
CA LEU A 386 2.59 -1.64 -7.43
C LEU A 386 1.47 -1.99 -8.41
N ALA A 387 0.25 -1.53 -8.14
CA ALA A 387 -0.90 -1.75 -9.02
C ALA A 387 -0.67 -1.14 -10.42
N ALA A 388 -0.10 0.08 -10.50
CA ALA A 388 0.27 0.69 -11.79
C ALA A 388 1.28 -0.16 -12.57
N GLY A 389 2.32 -0.64 -11.91
CA GLY A 389 3.34 -1.50 -12.55
C GLY A 389 2.77 -2.82 -13.05
N LEU A 390 1.94 -3.48 -12.25
CA LEU A 390 1.26 -4.71 -12.65
C LEU A 390 0.25 -4.47 -13.77
N GLU A 391 -0.49 -3.35 -13.74
CA GLU A 391 -1.44 -3.00 -14.79
C GLU A 391 -0.75 -2.75 -16.12
N VAL A 392 0.36 -2.01 -16.12
CA VAL A 392 1.18 -1.83 -17.33
C VAL A 392 1.64 -3.19 -17.87
N LEU A 393 2.07 -4.11 -17.03
CA LEU A 393 2.47 -5.46 -17.41
C LEU A 393 1.29 -6.23 -18.04
N ILE A 394 0.12 -6.21 -17.43
CA ILE A 394 -1.11 -6.85 -17.92
C ILE A 394 -1.45 -6.30 -19.32
N VAL A 395 -1.48 -4.98 -19.48
CA VAL A 395 -1.83 -4.31 -20.73
C VAL A 395 -0.82 -4.63 -21.83
N LEU A 396 0.48 -4.66 -21.51
CA LEU A 396 1.52 -5.02 -22.47
C LEU A 396 1.38 -6.47 -22.93
N ILE A 397 1.21 -7.41 -22.00
CA ILE A 397 1.03 -8.83 -22.33
C ILE A 397 -0.26 -9.05 -23.13
N ALA A 398 -1.37 -8.44 -22.72
CA ALA A 398 -2.66 -8.51 -23.40
C ALA A 398 -2.59 -7.98 -24.83
N SER A 399 -1.81 -6.92 -25.08
CA SER A 399 -1.64 -6.35 -26.42
C SER A 399 -0.77 -7.18 -27.34
N LEU A 400 0.12 -8.06 -26.82
CA LEU A 400 1.04 -8.87 -27.63
C LEU A 400 0.32 -9.79 -28.63
N ALA A 401 -0.77 -10.44 -28.20
CA ALA A 401 -1.57 -11.32 -29.07
C ALA A 401 -2.16 -10.54 -30.26
N SER A 402 -2.67 -9.33 -29.98
CA SER A 402 -3.22 -8.40 -30.98
C SER A 402 -2.14 -7.91 -31.95
N ILE A 403 -0.99 -7.50 -31.44
CA ILE A 403 0.16 -7.04 -32.23
C ILE A 403 0.62 -8.16 -33.16
N ARG A 404 0.82 -9.38 -32.65
CA ARG A 404 1.25 -10.52 -33.48
C ARG A 404 0.28 -10.79 -34.64
N LYS A 405 -1.03 -10.73 -34.37
CA LYS A 405 -2.05 -10.97 -35.40
C LYS A 405 -2.00 -9.93 -36.51
N VAL A 406 -1.82 -8.64 -36.17
CA VAL A 406 -1.75 -7.55 -37.15
C VAL A 406 -0.43 -7.59 -37.96
N LEU A 407 0.67 -7.97 -37.31
CA LEU A 407 1.97 -8.06 -38.02
C LEU A 407 1.98 -9.13 -39.10
N VAL A 408 1.36 -10.30 -38.85
CA VAL A 408 1.26 -11.42 -39.79
C VAL A 408 0.25 -11.15 -40.92
N LEU A 409 -0.60 -10.12 -40.81
CA LEU A 409 -1.60 -9.77 -41.82
C LEU A 409 -0.93 -9.28 -43.11
N GLU A 410 -1.13 -10.01 -44.23
CA GLU A 410 -0.76 -9.57 -45.59
C GLU A 410 -1.80 -8.59 -46.14
N ALA A 411 -1.34 -7.45 -46.66
CA ALA A 411 -2.24 -6.43 -47.20
C ALA A 411 -3.16 -6.97 -48.34
N ALA A 412 -2.69 -7.95 -49.10
CA ALA A 412 -3.44 -8.56 -50.23
C ALA A 412 -4.67 -9.39 -49.78
N VAL A 413 -4.65 -9.96 -48.56
CA VAL A 413 -5.73 -10.81 -48.04
C VAL A 413 -6.99 -10.00 -47.69
N VAL A 414 -6.82 -8.72 -47.34
CA VAL A 414 -7.93 -7.82 -46.95
C VAL A 414 -8.84 -7.46 -48.14
N PHE A 415 -8.33 -7.55 -49.35
CA PHE A 415 -9.07 -7.19 -50.57
C PHE A 415 -9.66 -8.41 -51.29
N ARG A 416 -9.47 -9.63 -50.82
CA ARG A 416 -10.02 -10.87 -51.39
C ARG A 416 -11.29 -11.38 -50.67
N GLY A 417 -11.78 -10.69 -49.64
CA GLY A 417 -13.00 -11.06 -48.91
C GLY A 417 -14.12 -10.03 -49.04
#